data_737e48306ef738a9f348dd8fad7a598e
#
_entry.id   737e48306ef738a9f348dd8fad7a598e
#
_cell.length_a   1.000
_cell.length_b   1.000
_cell.length_c   1.000
_cell.angle_alpha   90.00
_cell.angle_beta   90.00
_cell.angle_gamma   90.00
#
_symmetry.space_group_name_H-M   'P 1'
#
loop_
_entity.id
_entity.type
_entity.pdbx_description
1 polymer ?
#
loop_
_entity_poly.entity_id
_entity_poly.type
_entity_poly.pdbx_seq_one_letter_code
_entity_poly.pdbx_strand_id
1 'polypeptide(L)'
;MNTLATPFSTLPEPAALVPPQRFATVEETQQYLKSQGVGYVLAQFVDIHGVAKAKSVPVDHLNTVMTDGAGFAGFAICGVGIEPHGPDFMAVGDLSTVSLVPWQPGLARIVCEGHVEGQPWAFDSRVVLKKQVARLAEKGLTMFTGLEPEFSLLRRTAEGHIVPHDASDTLAKPCYDYKGLSRTRVFLEKLSNAMRATGIDVYQIDHEDANGQFELNYTYADCLTSCDHFVFFKMAASEIANELGLICSFMPKPFANRPGNGMHMHLSIGDGKRNLFQDKSDPNGLELSPMAYQFMAGLLHHAPALTALCAPTINSYKRLVVGRSLTGATWAPAYISYGDNNRSTMVRIPKGRLELRLPDGACNPYLATAAVIAAGLDGIEKGMHPGVPRNVNLYDWSEAQLKEAGIGLLPQNLNAALDALEADGVIREALGPVTDEFLKFKRMEWIEYMRHVSEWEVKQYLEFF
;
A
#
# COMPACT_ATOMS: atom_id res chain seq x y z
N MET A 1 -39.35 -3.70 -17.27
CA MET A 1 -38.83 -4.73 -16.37
C MET A 1 -37.83 -5.57 -17.14
N ASN A 2 -36.60 -5.13 -17.24
CA ASN A 2 -35.51 -5.98 -17.75
C ASN A 2 -34.76 -6.49 -16.53
N THR A 3 -35.01 -7.72 -16.19
CA THR A 3 -34.20 -8.47 -15.24
C THR A 3 -32.83 -8.64 -15.90
N LEU A 4 -31.87 -7.81 -15.48
CA LEU A 4 -30.45 -8.10 -15.68
C LEU A 4 -30.17 -9.39 -14.91
N ALA A 5 -30.24 -10.52 -15.61
CA ALA A 5 -29.68 -11.76 -15.11
C ALA A 5 -28.18 -11.49 -14.90
N THR A 6 -27.77 -11.40 -13.65
CA THR A 6 -26.37 -11.29 -13.28
C THR A 6 -25.63 -12.55 -13.73
N PRO A 7 -24.45 -12.43 -14.33
CA PRO A 7 -23.64 -13.58 -14.73
C PRO A 7 -22.96 -14.29 -13.55
N PHE A 8 -23.59 -14.30 -12.38
CA PHE A 8 -23.05 -14.83 -11.12
C PHE A 8 -23.45 -16.29 -10.85
N SER A 9 -23.59 -17.10 -11.88
CA SER A 9 -24.19 -18.44 -11.70
C SER A 9 -23.23 -19.55 -11.27
N THR A 10 -21.93 -19.34 -11.28
CA THR A 10 -20.97 -20.35 -10.78
C THR A 10 -19.91 -19.71 -9.92
N LEU A 11 -19.90 -20.12 -8.64
CA LEU A 11 -18.78 -19.77 -7.74
C LEU A 11 -17.51 -20.45 -8.27
N PRO A 12 -16.35 -19.80 -8.20
CA PRO A 12 -15.10 -20.46 -8.49
C PRO A 12 -14.83 -21.58 -7.49
N GLU A 13 -14.26 -22.68 -7.94
CA GLU A 13 -13.78 -23.69 -7.01
C GLU A 13 -12.64 -23.13 -6.15
N PRO A 14 -12.60 -23.48 -4.83
CA PRO A 14 -11.52 -23.04 -3.97
C PRO A 14 -10.15 -23.48 -4.49
N ALA A 15 -9.25 -22.54 -4.74
CA ALA A 15 -7.88 -22.86 -5.09
C ALA A 15 -7.10 -23.40 -3.87
N ALA A 16 -6.33 -24.44 -4.05
CA ALA A 16 -5.32 -24.84 -3.08
C ALA A 16 -4.25 -23.74 -2.96
N LEU A 17 -3.66 -23.60 -1.77
CA LEU A 17 -2.46 -22.78 -1.62
C LEU A 17 -1.31 -23.47 -2.36
N VAL A 18 -0.83 -22.86 -3.41
CA VAL A 18 0.31 -23.35 -4.18
C VAL A 18 1.58 -22.76 -3.59
N PRO A 19 2.55 -23.57 -3.10
CA PRO A 19 3.80 -23.02 -2.62
C PRO A 19 4.49 -22.18 -3.71
N PRO A 20 5.12 -21.03 -3.33
CA PRO A 20 5.88 -20.24 -4.29
C PRO A 20 6.90 -21.11 -5.02
N GLN A 21 6.89 -21.06 -6.35
CA GLN A 21 7.87 -21.79 -7.15
C GLN A 21 9.22 -21.06 -7.04
N ARG A 22 10.28 -21.83 -6.89
CA ARG A 22 11.65 -21.31 -6.86
C ARG A 22 12.44 -22.02 -7.94
N PHE A 23 13.09 -21.23 -8.77
CA PHE A 23 13.87 -21.70 -9.88
C PHE A 23 15.34 -21.34 -9.68
N ALA A 24 16.23 -22.27 -10.03
CA ALA A 24 17.66 -22.04 -9.95
C ALA A 24 18.20 -21.34 -11.21
N THR A 25 17.56 -21.57 -12.36
CA THR A 25 18.00 -21.02 -13.66
C THR A 25 16.84 -20.50 -14.49
N VAL A 26 17.19 -19.69 -15.49
CA VAL A 26 16.23 -19.16 -16.48
C VAL A 26 15.64 -20.28 -17.33
N GLU A 27 16.47 -21.25 -17.70
CA GLU A 27 16.05 -22.39 -18.51
C GLU A 27 15.00 -23.27 -17.79
N GLU A 28 15.23 -23.53 -16.50
CA GLU A 28 14.25 -24.22 -15.64
C GLU A 28 12.93 -23.46 -15.58
N THR A 29 13.00 -22.14 -15.39
CA THR A 29 11.84 -21.26 -15.36
C THR A 29 11.08 -21.29 -16.68
N GLN A 30 11.77 -21.18 -17.81
CA GLN A 30 11.16 -21.23 -19.14
C GLN A 30 10.46 -22.57 -19.39
N GLN A 31 11.09 -23.69 -19.02
CA GLN A 31 10.50 -25.02 -19.14
C GLN A 31 9.23 -25.14 -18.30
N TYR A 32 9.27 -24.69 -17.04
CA TYR A 32 8.10 -24.66 -16.17
C TYR A 32 6.98 -23.83 -16.78
N LEU A 33 7.26 -22.56 -17.15
CA LEU A 33 6.25 -21.65 -17.70
C LEU A 33 5.59 -22.24 -18.97
N LYS A 34 6.38 -22.81 -19.87
CA LYS A 34 5.86 -23.49 -21.06
C LYS A 34 4.97 -24.70 -20.70
N SER A 35 5.35 -25.48 -19.68
CA SER A 35 4.53 -26.59 -19.20
C SER A 35 3.18 -26.16 -18.62
N GLN A 36 3.10 -24.91 -18.13
CA GLN A 36 1.87 -24.26 -17.65
C GLN A 36 1.09 -23.56 -18.78
N GLY A 37 1.50 -23.70 -20.04
CA GLY A 37 0.85 -23.06 -21.18
C GLY A 37 1.12 -21.56 -21.30
N VAL A 38 2.15 -21.03 -20.61
CA VAL A 38 2.52 -19.62 -20.67
C VAL A 38 3.22 -19.31 -21.99
N GLY A 39 2.70 -18.33 -22.74
CA GLY A 39 3.32 -17.81 -23.95
C GLY A 39 4.10 -16.52 -23.72
N TYR A 40 3.70 -15.74 -22.73
CA TYR A 40 4.27 -14.42 -22.47
C TYR A 40 4.52 -14.17 -20.98
N VAL A 41 5.57 -13.40 -20.70
CA VAL A 41 5.94 -12.93 -19.35
C VAL A 41 5.84 -11.42 -19.31
N LEU A 42 5.14 -10.89 -18.33
CA LEU A 42 5.09 -9.46 -18.05
C LEU A 42 6.36 -9.07 -17.28
N ALA A 43 7.27 -8.34 -17.94
CA ALA A 43 8.38 -7.66 -17.27
C ALA A 43 7.82 -6.42 -16.54
N GLN A 44 7.50 -6.57 -15.24
CA GLN A 44 6.70 -5.63 -14.47
C GLN A 44 7.54 -4.91 -13.42
N PHE A 45 7.41 -3.59 -13.36
CA PHE A 45 7.90 -2.72 -12.27
C PHE A 45 6.81 -1.70 -11.91
N VAL A 46 7.09 -0.75 -11.03
CA VAL A 46 6.16 0.34 -10.70
C VAL A 46 6.79 1.70 -10.97
N ASP A 47 5.95 2.67 -11.35
CA ASP A 47 6.37 4.08 -11.42
C ASP A 47 6.42 4.72 -10.02
N ILE A 48 6.76 6.01 -9.93
CA ILE A 48 6.86 6.73 -8.66
C ILE A 48 5.56 6.74 -7.83
N HIS A 49 4.41 6.58 -8.50
CA HIS A 49 3.09 6.51 -7.85
C HIS A 49 2.73 5.09 -7.36
N GLY A 50 3.60 4.10 -7.58
CA GLY A 50 3.30 2.69 -7.27
C GLY A 50 2.32 2.03 -8.26
N VAL A 51 2.17 2.62 -9.45
CA VAL A 51 1.35 2.06 -10.53
C VAL A 51 2.17 1.06 -11.34
N ALA A 52 1.66 -0.15 -11.49
CA ALA A 52 2.32 -1.20 -12.26
C ALA A 52 2.47 -0.80 -13.74
N LYS A 53 3.68 -0.95 -14.26
CA LYS A 53 4.07 -0.80 -15.67
C LYS A 53 4.64 -2.13 -16.13
N ALA A 54 4.37 -2.52 -17.37
CA ALA A 54 4.89 -3.77 -17.89
C ALA A 54 5.11 -3.73 -19.41
N LYS A 55 6.03 -4.57 -19.88
CA LYS A 55 6.08 -5.05 -21.25
C LYS A 55 5.80 -6.54 -21.27
N SER A 56 5.04 -6.99 -22.25
CA SER A 56 4.81 -8.40 -22.51
C SER A 56 5.93 -8.94 -23.40
N VAL A 57 6.65 -9.92 -22.91
CA VAL A 57 7.82 -10.54 -23.57
C VAL A 57 7.51 -12.01 -23.82
N PRO A 58 7.69 -12.56 -25.05
CA PRO A 58 7.57 -13.99 -25.28
C PRO A 58 8.45 -14.77 -24.31
N VAL A 59 7.94 -15.89 -23.78
CA VAL A 59 8.66 -16.70 -22.79
C VAL A 59 10.04 -17.17 -23.29
N ASP A 60 10.21 -17.33 -24.62
CA ASP A 60 11.50 -17.69 -25.22
C ASP A 60 12.59 -16.62 -25.05
N HIS A 61 12.20 -15.38 -24.78
CA HIS A 61 13.09 -14.24 -24.53
C HIS A 61 13.24 -13.88 -23.05
N LEU A 62 12.81 -14.75 -22.12
CA LEU A 62 12.94 -14.49 -20.67
C LEU A 62 14.41 -14.24 -20.29
N ASN A 63 15.37 -14.91 -20.93
CA ASN A 63 16.80 -14.67 -20.66
C ASN A 63 17.18 -13.21 -20.89
N THR A 64 16.71 -12.58 -21.96
CA THR A 64 16.97 -11.15 -22.23
C THR A 64 16.42 -10.25 -21.10
N VAL A 65 15.25 -10.59 -20.56
CA VAL A 65 14.70 -9.82 -19.40
C VAL A 65 15.58 -9.95 -18.16
N MET A 66 16.26 -11.09 -18.00
CA MET A 66 17.16 -11.34 -16.86
C MET A 66 18.54 -10.74 -17.00
N THR A 67 19.06 -10.63 -18.23
CA THR A 67 20.44 -10.14 -18.50
C THR A 67 20.46 -8.66 -18.85
N ASP A 68 19.72 -8.27 -19.88
CA ASP A 68 19.73 -6.92 -20.44
C ASP A 68 18.55 -6.07 -19.94
N GLY A 69 17.49 -6.74 -19.48
CA GLY A 69 16.23 -6.12 -19.12
C GLY A 69 15.30 -5.86 -20.30
N ALA A 70 14.05 -5.54 -20.01
CA ALA A 70 13.09 -5.02 -20.98
C ALA A 70 13.26 -3.49 -21.08
N GLY A 71 13.57 -2.97 -22.27
CA GLY A 71 13.84 -1.54 -22.46
C GLY A 71 12.58 -0.67 -22.50
N PHE A 72 12.61 0.45 -21.82
CA PHE A 72 11.53 1.45 -21.80
C PHE A 72 12.11 2.85 -22.07
N ALA A 73 11.34 3.67 -22.78
CA ALA A 73 11.62 5.10 -22.89
C ALA A 73 11.41 5.78 -21.53
N GLY A 74 12.49 6.02 -20.80
CA GLY A 74 12.43 6.46 -19.39
C GLY A 74 11.62 7.75 -19.21
N PHE A 75 11.72 8.71 -20.13
CA PHE A 75 10.96 9.96 -20.05
C PHE A 75 9.44 9.78 -20.11
N ALA A 76 8.93 8.63 -20.58
CA ALA A 76 7.51 8.30 -20.60
C ALA A 76 7.02 7.69 -19.29
N ILE A 77 7.91 7.47 -18.30
CA ILE A 77 7.59 6.87 -17.01
C ILE A 77 7.67 7.97 -15.94
N CYS A 78 6.60 8.14 -15.18
CA CYS A 78 6.58 9.13 -14.11
C CYS A 78 7.67 8.85 -13.05
N GLY A 79 8.53 9.84 -12.79
CA GLY A 79 9.43 9.87 -11.65
C GLY A 79 10.70 9.03 -11.78
N VAL A 80 11.06 8.57 -12.98
CA VAL A 80 12.34 7.87 -13.17
C VAL A 80 13.51 8.81 -13.49
N GLY A 81 13.28 10.12 -13.53
CA GLY A 81 14.33 11.14 -13.66
C GLY A 81 15.11 11.08 -14.98
N ILE A 82 14.51 10.61 -16.07
CA ILE A 82 15.14 10.49 -17.38
C ILE A 82 14.47 11.46 -18.35
N GLU A 83 15.28 12.30 -19.00
CA GLU A 83 14.85 13.26 -20.02
C GLU A 83 14.72 12.60 -21.41
N PRO A 84 14.00 13.22 -22.40
CA PRO A 84 13.78 12.64 -23.73
C PRO A 84 15.07 12.28 -24.52
N HIS A 85 16.20 12.90 -24.20
CA HIS A 85 17.49 12.64 -24.80
C HIS A 85 18.40 11.74 -23.93
N GLY A 86 17.86 11.25 -22.80
CA GLY A 86 18.57 10.39 -21.87
C GLY A 86 18.58 8.91 -22.30
N PRO A 87 19.27 8.06 -21.53
CA PRO A 87 19.35 6.63 -21.80
C PRO A 87 18.01 5.92 -21.61
N ASP A 88 17.91 4.70 -22.15
CA ASP A 88 16.76 3.83 -21.88
C ASP A 88 16.77 3.33 -20.43
N PHE A 89 15.58 3.19 -19.88
CA PHE A 89 15.32 2.49 -18.61
C PHE A 89 15.13 1.01 -18.90
N MET A 90 15.99 0.17 -18.34
CA MET A 90 15.99 -1.27 -18.53
C MET A 90 15.37 -1.95 -17.30
N ALA A 91 14.23 -2.60 -17.46
CA ALA A 91 13.58 -3.38 -16.40
C ALA A 91 14.18 -4.79 -16.34
N VAL A 92 15.09 -5.02 -15.39
CA VAL A 92 15.81 -6.29 -15.19
C VAL A 92 15.03 -7.15 -14.20
N GLY A 93 14.74 -8.40 -14.58
CA GLY A 93 13.89 -9.31 -13.81
C GLY A 93 14.55 -9.88 -12.55
N ASP A 94 13.75 -10.12 -11.52
CA ASP A 94 14.13 -10.89 -10.33
C ASP A 94 13.51 -12.28 -10.41
N LEU A 95 14.32 -13.31 -10.72
CA LEU A 95 13.85 -14.67 -10.96
C LEU A 95 13.06 -15.26 -9.80
N SER A 96 13.34 -14.83 -8.57
CA SER A 96 12.65 -15.29 -7.37
C SER A 96 11.18 -14.85 -7.29
N THR A 97 10.77 -13.91 -8.15
CA THR A 97 9.44 -13.29 -8.14
C THR A 97 8.51 -13.80 -9.23
N VAL A 98 8.99 -14.74 -10.06
CA VAL A 98 8.18 -15.32 -11.15
C VAL A 98 6.90 -15.93 -10.60
N SER A 99 5.76 -15.52 -11.17
CA SER A 99 4.46 -16.05 -10.82
C SER A 99 3.52 -16.10 -12.03
N LEU A 100 2.59 -17.05 -12.02
CA LEU A 100 1.51 -17.07 -12.99
C LEU A 100 0.59 -15.85 -12.78
N VAL A 101 -0.19 -15.49 -13.80
CA VAL A 101 -1.26 -14.51 -13.74
C VAL A 101 -2.61 -15.24 -13.84
N PRO A 102 -3.19 -15.70 -12.70
CA PRO A 102 -4.29 -16.67 -12.71
C PRO A 102 -5.57 -16.18 -13.38
N TRP A 103 -5.81 -14.87 -13.42
CA TRP A 103 -6.96 -14.26 -14.10
C TRP A 103 -6.75 -14.05 -15.60
N GLN A 104 -5.54 -14.28 -16.12
CA GLN A 104 -5.20 -14.23 -17.53
C GLN A 104 -4.36 -15.44 -17.93
N PRO A 105 -4.98 -16.61 -18.17
CA PRO A 105 -4.28 -17.83 -18.56
C PRO A 105 -3.36 -17.60 -19.78
N GLY A 106 -2.18 -18.18 -19.74
CA GLY A 106 -1.14 -17.98 -20.77
C GLY A 106 -0.16 -16.85 -20.46
N LEU A 107 -0.36 -16.13 -19.35
CA LEU A 107 0.56 -15.10 -18.86
C LEU A 107 1.22 -15.52 -17.55
N ALA A 108 2.49 -15.11 -17.42
CA ALA A 108 3.20 -15.01 -16.16
C ALA A 108 3.70 -13.58 -15.95
N ARG A 109 4.13 -13.24 -14.74
CA ARG A 109 4.85 -11.98 -14.46
C ARG A 109 6.20 -12.28 -13.83
N ILE A 110 7.12 -11.36 -13.99
CA ILE A 110 8.35 -11.24 -13.23
C ILE A 110 8.46 -9.80 -12.72
N VAL A 111 8.75 -9.62 -11.43
CA VAL A 111 9.02 -8.28 -10.91
C VAL A 111 10.41 -7.86 -11.35
N CYS A 112 10.49 -6.65 -11.88
CA CYS A 112 11.74 -6.07 -12.37
C CYS A 112 12.14 -4.88 -11.51
N GLU A 113 13.42 -4.58 -11.52
CA GLU A 113 13.99 -3.35 -11.02
C GLU A 113 14.65 -2.56 -12.17
N GLY A 114 14.60 -1.23 -12.07
CA GLY A 114 15.15 -0.35 -13.08
C GLY A 114 16.66 -0.33 -13.07
N HIS A 115 17.25 -0.43 -14.26
CA HIS A 115 18.67 -0.25 -14.50
C HIS A 115 18.89 0.81 -15.58
N VAL A 116 19.96 1.56 -15.46
CA VAL A 116 20.45 2.49 -16.47
C VAL A 116 21.95 2.23 -16.66
N GLU A 117 22.38 2.07 -17.91
CA GLU A 117 23.76 1.74 -18.25
C GLU A 117 24.30 0.53 -17.48
N GLY A 118 23.44 -0.48 -17.28
CA GLY A 118 23.76 -1.73 -16.57
C GLY A 118 23.88 -1.62 -15.05
N GLN A 119 23.54 -0.47 -14.46
CA GLN A 119 23.56 -0.27 -13.00
C GLN A 119 22.16 -0.07 -12.43
N PRO A 120 21.87 -0.58 -11.20
CA PRO A 120 20.61 -0.32 -10.51
C PRO A 120 20.33 1.18 -10.43
N TRP A 121 19.13 1.57 -10.86
CA TRP A 121 18.75 2.98 -11.01
C TRP A 121 18.23 3.58 -9.71
N ALA A 122 18.86 4.68 -9.27
CA ALA A 122 18.54 5.29 -7.96
C ALA A 122 17.13 5.92 -7.88
N PHE A 123 16.42 6.07 -8.99
CA PHE A 123 15.05 6.55 -9.04
C PHE A 123 14.02 5.41 -9.08
N ASP A 124 14.47 4.15 -9.19
CA ASP A 124 13.58 3.00 -9.10
C ASP A 124 13.20 2.73 -7.63
N SER A 125 11.91 2.68 -7.34
CA SER A 125 11.40 2.57 -5.97
C SER A 125 11.74 1.22 -5.30
N ARG A 126 11.80 0.11 -6.08
CA ARG A 126 12.22 -1.20 -5.56
C ARG A 126 13.71 -1.23 -5.24
N VAL A 127 14.54 -0.58 -6.05
CA VAL A 127 15.98 -0.39 -5.79
C VAL A 127 16.20 0.45 -4.52
N VAL A 128 15.39 1.50 -4.32
CA VAL A 128 15.43 2.32 -3.10
C VAL A 128 15.12 1.47 -1.87
N LEU A 129 14.07 0.63 -1.90
CA LEU A 129 13.75 -0.26 -0.79
C LEU A 129 14.87 -1.27 -0.54
N LYS A 130 15.43 -1.89 -1.59
CA LYS A 130 16.54 -2.85 -1.46
C LYS A 130 17.76 -2.25 -0.75
N LYS A 131 18.07 -0.96 -0.96
CA LYS A 131 19.12 -0.25 -0.20
C LYS A 131 18.82 -0.20 1.31
N GLN A 132 17.56 0.06 1.69
CA GLN A 132 17.19 0.07 3.12
C GLN A 132 17.17 -1.34 3.72
N VAL A 133 16.75 -2.35 2.95
CA VAL A 133 16.84 -3.77 3.33
C VAL A 133 18.31 -4.18 3.56
N ALA A 134 19.22 -3.73 2.69
CA ALA A 134 20.66 -3.98 2.87
C ALA A 134 21.20 -3.35 4.17
N ARG A 135 20.80 -2.12 4.52
CA ARG A 135 21.17 -1.48 5.80
C ARG A 135 20.69 -2.29 7.02
N LEU A 136 19.51 -2.89 6.96
CA LEU A 136 19.05 -3.82 8.01
C LEU A 136 19.91 -5.09 8.04
N ALA A 137 20.19 -5.67 6.87
CA ALA A 137 20.98 -6.90 6.76
C ALA A 137 22.42 -6.73 7.28
N GLU A 138 23.05 -5.57 7.10
CA GLU A 138 24.36 -5.22 7.68
C GLU A 138 24.36 -5.27 9.22
N LYS A 139 23.19 -5.05 9.83
CA LYS A 139 22.98 -5.16 11.27
C LYS A 139 22.50 -6.58 11.71
N GLY A 140 22.41 -7.52 10.76
CA GLY A 140 21.85 -8.87 10.99
C GLY A 140 20.34 -8.87 11.22
N LEU A 141 19.62 -7.86 10.71
CA LEU A 141 18.20 -7.65 10.91
C LEU A 141 17.41 -7.86 9.61
N THR A 142 16.18 -8.33 9.76
CA THR A 142 15.19 -8.42 8.68
C THR A 142 13.88 -7.80 9.16
N MET A 143 13.31 -6.87 8.39
CA MET A 143 11.97 -6.34 8.65
C MET A 143 10.92 -7.20 7.95
N PHE A 144 9.89 -7.57 8.69
CA PHE A 144 8.69 -8.24 8.19
C PHE A 144 7.52 -7.27 8.22
N THR A 145 6.71 -7.31 7.16
CA THR A 145 5.49 -6.51 7.06
C THR A 145 4.29 -7.37 6.68
N GLY A 146 3.18 -7.17 7.40
CA GLY A 146 1.85 -7.61 6.99
C GLY A 146 1.07 -6.38 6.53
N LEU A 147 0.56 -6.41 5.31
CA LEU A 147 -0.24 -5.33 4.76
C LEU A 147 -1.72 -5.72 4.81
N GLU A 148 -2.55 -4.80 5.30
CA GLU A 148 -4.01 -4.95 5.39
C GLU A 148 -4.67 -3.94 4.43
N PRO A 149 -4.77 -4.29 3.12
CA PRO A 149 -5.33 -3.38 2.13
C PRO A 149 -6.85 -3.35 2.16
N GLU A 150 -7.41 -2.18 2.42
CA GLU A 150 -8.80 -1.90 2.23
C GLU A 150 -9.06 -1.40 0.80
N PHE A 151 -10.21 -1.75 0.24
CA PHE A 151 -10.63 -1.32 -1.09
C PHE A 151 -12.14 -1.17 -1.19
N SER A 152 -12.58 -0.36 -2.14
CA SER A 152 -14.00 -0.18 -2.45
C SER A 152 -14.33 -0.88 -3.77
N LEU A 153 -15.35 -1.74 -3.76
CA LEU A 153 -15.90 -2.37 -4.94
C LEU A 153 -17.12 -1.58 -5.41
N LEU A 154 -17.01 -0.99 -6.58
CA LEU A 154 -17.89 0.06 -7.08
C LEU A 154 -18.45 -0.31 -8.46
N ARG A 155 -19.50 0.38 -8.86
CA ARG A 155 -19.99 0.40 -10.24
C ARG A 155 -20.34 1.80 -10.67
N ARG A 156 -20.42 2.00 -11.98
CA ARG A 156 -20.89 3.25 -12.58
C ARG A 156 -22.37 3.10 -12.94
N THR A 157 -23.19 4.09 -12.57
CA THR A 157 -24.59 4.15 -13.00
C THR A 157 -24.68 4.58 -14.47
N ALA A 158 -25.88 4.49 -15.07
CA ALA A 158 -26.12 4.97 -16.42
C ALA A 158 -25.84 6.47 -16.58
N GLU A 159 -26.05 7.25 -15.53
CA GLU A 159 -25.79 8.68 -15.47
C GLU A 159 -24.32 9.01 -15.20
N GLY A 160 -23.45 7.99 -14.99
CA GLY A 160 -22.02 8.14 -14.77
C GLY A 160 -21.61 8.28 -13.30
N HIS A 161 -22.53 8.25 -12.33
CA HIS A 161 -22.21 8.32 -10.90
C HIS A 161 -21.55 7.05 -10.41
N ILE A 162 -20.63 7.18 -9.46
CA ILE A 162 -19.98 6.07 -8.76
C ILE A 162 -20.79 5.71 -7.52
N VAL A 163 -21.14 4.45 -7.39
CA VAL A 163 -21.90 3.91 -6.26
C VAL A 163 -21.31 2.55 -5.84
N PRO A 164 -21.59 2.08 -4.59
CA PRO A 164 -21.27 0.71 -4.21
C PRO A 164 -21.81 -0.30 -5.24
N HIS A 165 -21.07 -1.37 -5.50
CA HIS A 165 -21.48 -2.37 -6.49
C HIS A 165 -22.82 -3.03 -6.15
N ASP A 166 -23.05 -3.31 -4.86
CA ASP A 166 -24.32 -3.86 -4.34
C ASP A 166 -25.24 -2.71 -3.89
N ALA A 167 -26.34 -2.53 -4.62
CA ALA A 167 -27.37 -1.55 -4.26
C ALA A 167 -28.12 -1.88 -2.97
N SER A 168 -28.02 -3.13 -2.50
CA SER A 168 -28.64 -3.59 -1.24
C SER A 168 -27.77 -3.38 -0.01
N ASP A 169 -26.51 -2.95 -0.21
CA ASP A 169 -25.60 -2.62 0.87
C ASP A 169 -25.88 -1.20 1.38
N THR A 170 -26.87 -1.09 2.28
CA THR A 170 -27.43 0.19 2.74
C THR A 170 -27.36 0.37 4.25
N LEU A 171 -26.74 -0.55 4.99
CA LEU A 171 -26.60 -0.42 6.44
C LEU A 171 -25.82 0.82 6.82
N ALA A 172 -26.23 1.49 7.89
CA ALA A 172 -25.49 2.63 8.45
C ALA A 172 -24.15 2.20 9.09
N LYS A 173 -24.07 0.95 9.58
CA LYS A 173 -22.87 0.30 10.13
C LYS A 173 -22.71 -1.07 9.48
N PRO A 174 -22.13 -1.17 8.29
CA PRO A 174 -22.03 -2.42 7.54
C PRO A 174 -20.83 -3.30 7.94
N CYS A 175 -19.95 -2.83 8.82
CA CYS A 175 -18.74 -3.57 9.22
C CYS A 175 -19.11 -4.99 9.70
N TYR A 176 -18.44 -6.00 9.10
CA TYR A 176 -18.68 -7.44 9.33
C TYR A 176 -20.06 -7.96 8.91
N ASP A 177 -20.81 -7.22 8.04
CA ASP A 177 -22.10 -7.67 7.60
C ASP A 177 -22.00 -8.93 6.73
N TYR A 178 -22.63 -10.01 7.20
CA TYR A 178 -22.69 -11.29 6.50
C TYR A 178 -23.30 -11.16 5.10
N LYS A 179 -24.35 -10.34 4.94
CA LYS A 179 -25.04 -10.19 3.65
C LYS A 179 -24.16 -9.50 2.62
N GLY A 180 -23.38 -8.49 3.04
CA GLY A 180 -22.40 -7.82 2.18
C GLY A 180 -21.34 -8.79 1.67
N LEU A 181 -20.76 -9.60 2.56
CA LEU A 181 -19.83 -10.66 2.17
C LEU A 181 -20.46 -11.67 1.22
N SER A 182 -21.67 -12.17 1.56
CA SER A 182 -22.34 -13.20 0.78
C SER A 182 -22.67 -12.72 -0.64
N ARG A 183 -23.12 -11.47 -0.81
CA ARG A 183 -23.46 -10.90 -2.12
C ARG A 183 -22.25 -10.55 -2.97
N THR A 184 -21.09 -10.35 -2.35
CA THR A 184 -19.81 -10.03 -3.03
C THR A 184 -18.94 -11.27 -3.24
N ARG A 185 -19.41 -12.43 -2.80
CA ARG A 185 -18.66 -13.68 -2.71
C ARG A 185 -17.89 -14.04 -3.99
N VAL A 186 -18.49 -13.88 -5.17
CA VAL A 186 -17.85 -14.24 -6.46
C VAL A 186 -16.55 -13.47 -6.69
N PHE A 187 -16.57 -12.15 -6.47
CA PHE A 187 -15.36 -11.33 -6.60
C PHE A 187 -14.32 -11.71 -5.55
N LEU A 188 -14.73 -11.78 -4.28
CA LEU A 188 -13.83 -12.07 -3.16
C LEU A 188 -13.15 -13.43 -3.27
N GLU A 189 -13.90 -14.47 -3.68
CA GLU A 189 -13.32 -15.81 -3.89
C GLU A 189 -12.41 -15.86 -5.12
N LYS A 190 -12.77 -15.22 -6.24
CA LYS A 190 -11.87 -15.13 -7.40
C LYS A 190 -10.55 -14.47 -7.02
N LEU A 191 -10.60 -13.37 -6.28
CA LEU A 191 -9.41 -12.64 -5.83
C LEU A 191 -8.58 -13.50 -4.87
N SER A 192 -9.21 -14.08 -3.84
CA SER A 192 -8.53 -14.98 -2.91
C SER A 192 -7.87 -16.15 -3.63
N ASN A 193 -8.59 -16.80 -4.57
CA ASN A 193 -8.07 -17.92 -5.34
C ASN A 193 -6.87 -17.50 -6.20
N ALA A 194 -6.91 -16.32 -6.82
CA ALA A 194 -5.79 -15.81 -7.61
C ALA A 194 -4.54 -15.60 -6.74
N MET A 195 -4.71 -15.06 -5.53
CA MET A 195 -3.62 -14.89 -4.56
C MET A 195 -3.04 -16.26 -4.13
N ARG A 196 -3.91 -17.20 -3.72
CA ARG A 196 -3.52 -18.54 -3.25
C ARG A 196 -2.82 -19.37 -4.32
N ALA A 197 -3.25 -19.24 -5.58
CA ALA A 197 -2.62 -19.91 -6.73
C ALA A 197 -1.16 -19.46 -6.98
N THR A 198 -0.75 -18.32 -6.42
CA THR A 198 0.63 -17.78 -6.53
C THR A 198 1.42 -17.87 -5.23
N GLY A 199 0.88 -18.58 -4.22
CA GLY A 199 1.55 -18.82 -2.95
C GLY A 199 1.31 -17.73 -1.90
N ILE A 200 0.41 -16.79 -2.15
CA ILE A 200 0.02 -15.76 -1.18
C ILE A 200 -1.17 -16.28 -0.38
N ASP A 201 -0.94 -16.64 0.88
CA ASP A 201 -1.95 -17.27 1.72
C ASP A 201 -2.91 -16.23 2.30
N VAL A 202 -4.13 -16.23 1.76
CA VAL A 202 -5.25 -15.40 2.26
C VAL A 202 -5.91 -16.13 3.41
N TYR A 203 -5.94 -15.48 4.59
CA TYR A 203 -6.47 -16.09 5.80
C TYR A 203 -7.77 -15.44 6.31
N GLN A 204 -8.10 -14.22 5.86
CA GLN A 204 -9.30 -13.51 6.29
C GLN A 204 -9.78 -12.54 5.20
N ILE A 205 -11.10 -12.34 5.12
CA ILE A 205 -11.76 -11.36 4.26
C ILE A 205 -12.92 -10.77 5.05
N ASP A 206 -12.98 -9.44 5.12
CA ASP A 206 -14.00 -8.72 5.87
C ASP A 206 -14.79 -7.75 4.98
N HIS A 207 -16.06 -7.51 5.34
CA HIS A 207 -16.79 -6.33 4.94
C HIS A 207 -16.42 -5.20 5.89
N GLU A 208 -15.96 -4.09 5.36
CA GLU A 208 -15.49 -2.94 6.12
C GLU A 208 -16.60 -1.93 6.43
N ASP A 209 -16.24 -0.81 7.07
CA ASP A 209 -17.18 0.14 7.69
C ASP A 209 -17.83 1.12 6.70
N ALA A 210 -17.52 1.04 5.40
CA ALA A 210 -18.24 1.73 4.34
C ALA A 210 -18.96 0.75 3.41
N ASN A 211 -20.13 1.12 2.90
CA ASN A 211 -20.85 0.28 1.95
C ASN A 211 -20.00 0.03 0.70
N GLY A 212 -19.90 -1.24 0.30
CA GLY A 212 -19.05 -1.68 -0.79
C GLY A 212 -17.55 -1.70 -0.47
N GLN A 213 -17.16 -1.55 0.79
CA GLN A 213 -15.77 -1.61 1.24
C GLN A 213 -15.44 -2.98 1.80
N PHE A 214 -14.26 -3.48 1.47
CA PHE A 214 -13.75 -4.77 1.90
C PHE A 214 -12.29 -4.68 2.27
N GLU A 215 -11.84 -5.59 3.14
CA GLU A 215 -10.46 -5.85 3.45
C GLU A 215 -10.13 -7.32 3.14
N LEU A 216 -8.96 -7.59 2.61
CA LEU A 216 -8.48 -8.95 2.37
C LEU A 216 -7.09 -9.10 2.97
N ASN A 217 -7.00 -9.97 3.97
CA ASN A 217 -5.79 -10.21 4.74
C ASN A 217 -5.06 -11.45 4.29
N TYR A 218 -3.76 -11.30 4.05
CA TYR A 218 -2.85 -12.39 3.70
C TYR A 218 -1.61 -12.42 4.58
N THR A 219 -0.94 -13.55 4.64
CA THR A 219 0.21 -13.75 5.52
C THR A 219 1.33 -12.77 5.22
N TYR A 220 1.95 -12.26 6.29
CA TYR A 220 3.10 -11.37 6.21
C TYR A 220 4.33 -12.09 5.61
N ALA A 221 5.23 -11.30 5.06
CA ALA A 221 6.52 -11.74 4.54
C ALA A 221 7.62 -10.74 4.92
N ASP A 222 8.85 -10.98 4.47
CA ASP A 222 9.84 -9.90 4.47
C ASP A 222 9.31 -8.68 3.69
N CYS A 223 9.77 -7.51 4.05
CA CYS A 223 9.15 -6.27 3.60
C CYS A 223 9.23 -6.05 2.07
N LEU A 224 10.24 -6.58 1.38
CA LEU A 224 10.36 -6.49 -0.08
C LEU A 224 9.30 -7.40 -0.74
N THR A 225 9.22 -8.64 -0.31
CA THR A 225 8.20 -9.61 -0.77
C THR A 225 6.78 -9.09 -0.51
N SER A 226 6.52 -8.49 0.66
CA SER A 226 5.21 -7.92 0.97
C SER A 226 4.82 -6.78 0.02
N CYS A 227 5.77 -5.92 -0.37
CA CYS A 227 5.53 -4.89 -1.38
C CYS A 227 5.24 -5.49 -2.76
N ASP A 228 5.99 -6.52 -3.19
CA ASP A 228 5.76 -7.24 -4.44
C ASP A 228 4.36 -7.92 -4.44
N HIS A 229 3.93 -8.48 -3.30
CA HIS A 229 2.60 -9.06 -3.11
C HIS A 229 1.49 -8.02 -3.18
N PHE A 230 1.68 -6.85 -2.59
CA PHE A 230 0.68 -5.78 -2.64
C PHE A 230 0.47 -5.24 -4.05
N VAL A 231 1.54 -5.07 -4.83
CA VAL A 231 1.42 -4.69 -6.25
C VAL A 231 0.64 -5.76 -7.03
N PHE A 232 0.92 -7.04 -6.80
CA PHE A 232 0.19 -8.15 -7.41
C PHE A 232 -1.28 -8.15 -7.01
N PHE A 233 -1.57 -7.96 -5.73
CA PHE A 233 -2.93 -7.84 -5.20
C PHE A 233 -3.72 -6.74 -5.92
N LYS A 234 -3.13 -5.54 -6.08
CA LYS A 234 -3.77 -4.43 -6.79
C LYS A 234 -4.07 -4.77 -8.25
N MET A 235 -3.14 -5.44 -8.94
CA MET A 235 -3.34 -5.90 -10.32
C MET A 235 -4.49 -6.92 -10.39
N ALA A 236 -4.47 -7.94 -9.54
CA ALA A 236 -5.50 -8.98 -9.48
C ALA A 236 -6.88 -8.38 -9.19
N ALA A 237 -6.99 -7.55 -8.15
CA ALA A 237 -8.24 -6.93 -7.74
C ALA A 237 -8.86 -6.04 -8.84
N SER A 238 -8.03 -5.24 -9.53
CA SER A 238 -8.50 -4.39 -10.63
C SER A 238 -8.99 -5.19 -11.83
N GLU A 239 -8.22 -6.19 -12.27
CA GLU A 239 -8.56 -6.99 -13.45
C GLU A 239 -9.75 -7.92 -13.22
N ILE A 240 -9.82 -8.57 -12.06
CA ILE A 240 -10.97 -9.42 -11.69
C ILE A 240 -12.24 -8.58 -11.55
N ALA A 241 -12.15 -7.36 -10.99
CA ALA A 241 -13.29 -6.45 -10.94
C ALA A 241 -13.75 -6.06 -12.35
N ASN A 242 -12.81 -5.68 -13.22
CA ASN A 242 -13.08 -5.32 -14.62
C ASN A 242 -13.75 -6.48 -15.39
N GLU A 243 -13.28 -7.72 -15.22
CA GLU A 243 -13.90 -8.93 -15.80
C GLU A 243 -15.38 -9.06 -15.39
N LEU A 244 -15.71 -8.67 -14.17
CA LEU A 244 -17.07 -8.71 -13.62
C LEU A 244 -17.89 -7.44 -13.93
N GLY A 245 -17.37 -6.49 -14.71
CA GLY A 245 -18.02 -5.20 -15.00
C GLY A 245 -18.07 -4.26 -13.80
N LEU A 246 -17.16 -4.43 -12.84
CA LEU A 246 -17.04 -3.65 -11.62
C LEU A 246 -15.77 -2.80 -11.61
N ILE A 247 -15.64 -1.94 -10.62
CA ILE A 247 -14.45 -1.13 -10.37
C ILE A 247 -13.94 -1.47 -8.96
N CYS A 248 -12.73 -2.00 -8.85
CA CYS A 248 -12.02 -2.07 -7.58
C CYS A 248 -11.17 -0.82 -7.42
N SER A 249 -11.40 -0.07 -6.34
CA SER A 249 -10.72 1.21 -6.10
C SER A 249 -9.98 1.22 -4.77
N PHE A 250 -8.71 1.58 -4.83
CA PHE A 250 -7.85 1.86 -3.67
C PHE A 250 -7.80 3.35 -3.35
N MET A 251 -8.72 4.14 -3.89
CA MET A 251 -8.87 5.56 -3.59
C MET A 251 -9.08 5.75 -2.08
N PRO A 252 -8.27 6.59 -1.40
CA PRO A 252 -8.31 6.69 0.06
C PRO A 252 -9.65 7.13 0.64
N LYS A 253 -10.40 7.98 -0.09
CA LYS A 253 -11.70 8.51 0.34
C LYS A 253 -12.66 8.63 -0.84
N PRO A 254 -13.31 7.54 -1.28
CA PRO A 254 -14.25 7.57 -2.40
C PRO A 254 -15.53 8.35 -2.10
N PHE A 255 -16.00 8.31 -0.83
CA PHE A 255 -17.25 8.95 -0.40
C PHE A 255 -17.00 9.89 0.79
N ALA A 256 -17.49 11.13 0.70
CA ALA A 256 -17.26 12.16 1.71
C ALA A 256 -17.76 11.78 3.11
N ASN A 257 -18.89 11.06 3.19
CA ASN A 257 -19.61 10.74 4.41
C ASN A 257 -19.43 9.28 4.91
N ARG A 258 -18.48 8.53 4.33
CA ARG A 258 -18.14 7.15 4.73
C ARG A 258 -16.70 7.09 5.22
N PRO A 259 -16.29 6.06 5.96
CA PRO A 259 -14.86 5.79 6.20
C PRO A 259 -14.07 5.69 4.90
N GLY A 260 -12.77 5.91 4.97
CA GLY A 260 -11.85 5.80 3.83
C GLY A 260 -11.15 4.44 3.81
N ASN A 261 -10.44 4.15 2.70
CA ASN A 261 -9.63 2.96 2.54
C ASN A 261 -8.22 3.21 3.10
N GLY A 262 -7.83 2.45 4.10
CA GLY A 262 -6.48 2.39 4.63
C GLY A 262 -5.65 1.26 3.99
N MET A 263 -4.39 1.22 4.35
CA MET A 263 -3.49 0.08 4.16
C MET A 263 -2.58 0.00 5.38
N HIS A 264 -3.07 -0.59 6.44
CA HIS A 264 -2.31 -0.67 7.67
C HIS A 264 -1.07 -1.56 7.48
N MET A 265 0.05 -1.14 8.04
CA MET A 265 1.30 -1.88 8.00
C MET A 265 1.60 -2.48 9.37
N HIS A 266 1.50 -3.80 9.52
CA HIS A 266 2.03 -4.51 10.66
C HIS A 266 3.53 -4.69 10.50
N LEU A 267 4.30 -4.28 11.51
CA LEU A 267 5.75 -4.20 11.46
C LEU A 267 6.38 -5.03 12.58
N SER A 268 7.37 -5.81 12.23
CA SER A 268 8.27 -6.45 13.18
C SER A 268 9.68 -6.59 12.60
N ILE A 269 10.68 -6.67 13.49
CA ILE A 269 12.07 -6.96 13.09
C ILE A 269 12.49 -8.29 13.72
N GLY A 270 13.15 -9.13 12.92
CA GLY A 270 13.72 -10.40 13.34
C GLY A 270 15.20 -10.51 13.02
N ASP A 271 15.86 -11.49 13.63
CA ASP A 271 17.27 -11.87 13.42
C ASP A 271 17.41 -13.23 12.69
N GLY A 272 16.32 -13.66 12.03
CA GLY A 272 16.21 -14.98 11.40
C GLY A 272 15.85 -16.12 12.38
N LYS A 273 15.76 -15.86 13.68
CA LYS A 273 15.43 -16.84 14.71
C LYS A 273 14.18 -16.46 15.51
N ARG A 274 14.00 -15.18 15.79
CA ARG A 274 12.90 -14.69 16.62
C ARG A 274 12.48 -13.28 16.21
N ASN A 275 11.27 -12.90 16.63
CA ASN A 275 10.80 -11.52 16.58
C ASN A 275 11.49 -10.70 17.69
N LEU A 276 12.30 -9.73 17.31
CA LEU A 276 13.04 -8.85 18.22
C LEU A 276 12.19 -7.71 18.80
N PHE A 277 11.00 -7.49 18.23
CA PHE A 277 10.06 -6.50 18.80
C PHE A 277 9.32 -7.04 20.01
N GLN A 278 9.19 -8.38 20.14
CA GLN A 278 8.44 -8.99 21.22
C GLN A 278 9.27 -9.12 22.49
N ASP A 279 8.72 -8.61 23.61
CA ASP A 279 9.21 -8.86 24.97
C ASP A 279 8.03 -9.03 25.93
N LYS A 280 7.77 -10.27 26.36
CA LYS A 280 6.68 -10.60 27.29
C LYS A 280 6.88 -10.05 28.70
N SER A 281 8.10 -9.59 29.01
CA SER A 281 8.44 -8.98 30.31
C SER A 281 8.29 -7.45 30.33
N ASP A 282 7.81 -6.87 29.23
CA ASP A 282 7.60 -5.42 29.10
C ASP A 282 6.79 -4.85 30.27
N PRO A 283 7.37 -3.93 31.06
CA PRO A 283 6.70 -3.36 32.23
C PRO A 283 5.46 -2.52 31.88
N ASN A 284 5.33 -2.07 30.64
CA ASN A 284 4.16 -1.34 30.16
C ASN A 284 3.01 -2.27 29.72
N GLY A 285 3.24 -3.59 29.73
CA GLY A 285 2.23 -4.59 29.34
C GLY A 285 1.89 -4.62 27.84
N LEU A 286 2.69 -3.97 26.99
CA LEU A 286 2.49 -3.95 25.54
C LEU A 286 3.22 -5.10 24.82
N GLU A 287 4.01 -5.88 25.55
CA GLU A 287 4.88 -6.95 25.06
C GLU A 287 5.90 -6.45 24.03
N LEU A 288 6.40 -5.22 24.19
CA LEU A 288 7.38 -4.61 23.30
C LEU A 288 8.77 -4.55 23.94
N SER A 289 9.77 -4.87 23.13
CA SER A 289 11.18 -4.71 23.51
C SER A 289 11.60 -3.23 23.44
N PRO A 290 12.73 -2.86 24.08
CA PRO A 290 13.32 -1.53 23.92
C PRO A 290 13.55 -1.14 22.46
N MET A 291 13.98 -2.10 21.61
CA MET A 291 14.15 -1.87 20.17
C MET A 291 12.83 -1.48 19.49
N ALA A 292 11.71 -2.14 19.82
CA ALA A 292 10.41 -1.80 19.28
C ALA A 292 9.95 -0.39 19.67
N TYR A 293 10.18 0.00 20.95
CA TYR A 293 9.90 1.36 21.41
C TYR A 293 10.74 2.41 20.68
N GLN A 294 12.04 2.14 20.48
CA GLN A 294 12.95 3.05 19.78
C GLN A 294 12.54 3.19 18.29
N PHE A 295 12.25 2.06 17.63
CA PHE A 295 11.76 2.05 16.25
C PHE A 295 10.47 2.87 16.12
N MET A 296 9.50 2.63 16.99
CA MET A 296 8.24 3.37 17.04
C MET A 296 8.45 4.86 17.31
N ALA A 297 9.37 5.22 18.20
CA ALA A 297 9.72 6.61 18.46
C ALA A 297 10.23 7.33 17.21
N GLY A 298 11.04 6.65 16.40
CA GLY A 298 11.44 7.13 15.08
C GLY A 298 10.25 7.35 14.15
N LEU A 299 9.29 6.41 14.09
CA LEU A 299 8.08 6.59 13.30
C LEU A 299 7.28 7.82 13.73
N LEU A 300 7.12 8.04 15.04
CA LEU A 300 6.40 9.20 15.56
C LEU A 300 7.14 10.51 15.30
N HIS A 301 8.47 10.50 15.39
CA HIS A 301 9.31 11.68 15.15
C HIS A 301 9.23 12.13 13.69
N HIS A 302 9.34 11.18 12.75
CA HIS A 302 9.30 11.44 11.31
C HIS A 302 7.88 11.40 10.72
N ALA A 303 6.83 11.28 11.55
CA ALA A 303 5.45 11.14 11.11
C ALA A 303 5.00 12.21 10.10
N PRO A 304 5.36 13.51 10.26
CA PRO A 304 4.98 14.51 9.26
C PRO A 304 5.56 14.24 7.87
N ALA A 305 6.82 13.83 7.77
CA ALA A 305 7.47 13.48 6.51
C ALA A 305 6.94 12.16 5.93
N LEU A 306 6.75 11.14 6.79
CA LEU A 306 6.17 9.86 6.40
C LEU A 306 4.77 10.03 5.79
N THR A 307 4.01 11.05 6.22
CA THR A 307 2.67 11.32 5.69
C THR A 307 2.69 11.59 4.18
N ALA A 308 3.70 12.27 3.65
CA ALA A 308 3.82 12.53 2.22
C ALA A 308 3.92 11.25 1.39
N LEU A 309 4.58 10.21 1.92
CA LEU A 309 4.85 8.95 1.22
C LEU A 309 3.77 7.89 1.49
N CYS A 310 3.20 7.88 2.69
CA CYS A 310 2.18 6.93 3.12
C CYS A 310 0.76 7.36 2.69
N ALA A 311 0.52 8.65 2.55
CA ALA A 311 -0.76 9.27 2.17
C ALA A 311 -0.52 10.30 1.03
N PRO A 312 -0.13 9.82 -0.18
CA PRO A 312 0.56 10.65 -1.17
C PRO A 312 -0.34 11.42 -2.13
N THR A 313 -1.66 11.42 -1.92
CA THR A 313 -2.61 12.08 -2.83
C THR A 313 -3.40 13.18 -2.14
N ILE A 314 -3.93 14.14 -2.90
CA ILE A 314 -4.90 15.12 -2.39
C ILE A 314 -6.05 14.42 -1.64
N ASN A 315 -6.50 13.29 -2.16
CA ASN A 315 -7.61 12.54 -1.61
C ASN A 315 -7.25 11.84 -0.29
N SER A 316 -6.00 11.49 -0.06
CA SER A 316 -5.50 10.88 1.18
C SER A 316 -5.84 11.75 2.41
N TYR A 317 -5.73 13.07 2.29
CA TYR A 317 -5.99 14.02 3.39
C TYR A 317 -7.47 14.13 3.73
N LYS A 318 -8.38 13.74 2.82
CA LYS A 318 -9.81 13.61 3.12
C LYS A 318 -10.09 12.38 4.00
N ARG A 319 -9.22 11.36 4.00
CA ARG A 319 -9.23 10.23 4.93
C ARG A 319 -8.67 10.62 6.30
N LEU A 320 -7.67 11.50 6.36
CA LEU A 320 -6.99 11.91 7.58
C LEU A 320 -7.72 13.01 8.37
N VAL A 321 -8.84 13.53 7.87
CA VAL A 321 -9.65 14.51 8.59
C VAL A 321 -10.35 13.85 9.78
N VAL A 322 -10.15 14.42 10.96
CA VAL A 322 -10.85 14.01 12.18
C VAL A 322 -12.30 14.49 12.12
N GLY A 323 -13.25 13.61 12.43
CA GLY A 323 -14.66 13.94 12.41
C GLY A 323 -15.56 12.72 12.53
N ARG A 324 -16.86 12.91 12.21
CA ARG A 324 -17.84 11.83 12.22
C ARG A 324 -18.27 11.44 10.81
N SER A 325 -18.38 10.14 10.57
CA SER A 325 -19.02 9.54 9.40
C SER A 325 -20.43 9.10 9.73
N LEU A 326 -21.13 8.47 8.78
CA LEU A 326 -22.44 7.83 9.04
C LEU A 326 -22.34 6.69 10.06
N THR A 327 -21.18 6.04 10.16
CA THR A 327 -20.93 4.96 11.12
C THR A 327 -20.57 5.49 12.51
N GLY A 328 -20.32 6.79 12.67
CA GLY A 328 -20.01 7.47 13.93
C GLY A 328 -18.54 7.86 14.11
N ALA A 329 -17.60 7.23 13.41
CA ALA A 329 -16.17 7.54 13.44
C ALA A 329 -15.58 7.53 12.02
N THR A 330 -14.48 8.23 11.81
CA THR A 330 -13.71 8.18 10.55
C THR A 330 -12.57 7.19 10.62
N TRP A 331 -12.23 6.69 11.81
CA TRP A 331 -11.07 5.84 12.10
C TRP A 331 -9.74 6.44 11.63
N ALA A 332 -9.70 7.77 11.47
CA ALA A 332 -8.55 8.49 10.97
C ALA A 332 -7.37 8.41 11.95
N PRO A 333 -6.18 7.96 11.51
CA PRO A 333 -4.98 7.88 12.35
C PRO A 333 -4.27 9.23 12.47
N ALA A 334 -5.02 10.32 12.68
CA ALA A 334 -4.51 11.68 12.53
C ALA A 334 -3.63 12.18 13.68
N TYR A 335 -3.66 11.49 14.83
CA TYR A 335 -2.90 11.89 16.02
C TYR A 335 -1.56 11.17 16.08
N ILE A 336 -0.46 11.93 16.16
CA ILE A 336 0.91 11.42 16.27
C ILE A 336 1.11 10.84 17.67
N SER A 337 0.70 9.61 17.85
CA SER A 337 0.68 8.91 19.14
C SER A 337 0.61 7.39 18.95
N TYR A 338 0.73 6.65 20.06
CA TYR A 338 0.57 5.20 20.08
C TYR A 338 -0.26 4.76 21.29
N GLY A 339 -0.82 3.55 21.24
CA GLY A 339 -1.58 3.00 22.36
C GLY A 339 -1.86 1.50 22.25
N ASP A 340 -2.16 0.87 23.41
CA ASP A 340 -2.54 -0.53 23.50
C ASP A 340 -3.87 -0.75 22.77
N ASN A 341 -3.81 -1.51 21.68
CA ASN A 341 -4.98 -1.82 20.84
C ASN A 341 -5.88 -0.59 20.50
N ASN A 342 -5.30 0.62 20.51
CA ASN A 342 -6.05 1.87 20.32
C ASN A 342 -6.10 2.29 18.85
N ARG A 343 -7.30 2.23 18.24
CA ARG A 343 -7.55 2.60 16.84
C ARG A 343 -7.65 4.11 16.60
N SER A 344 -7.61 4.94 17.63
CA SER A 344 -7.59 6.42 17.48
C SER A 344 -6.17 6.99 17.36
N THR A 345 -5.13 6.16 17.45
CA THR A 345 -3.71 6.55 17.37
C THR A 345 -3.12 6.23 15.99
N MET A 346 -2.00 6.89 15.63
CA MET A 346 -1.25 6.60 14.41
C MET A 346 -0.60 5.21 14.47
N VAL A 347 -0.09 4.81 15.64
CA VAL A 347 0.48 3.48 15.86
C VAL A 347 -0.34 2.74 16.92
N ARG A 348 -0.99 1.65 16.51
CA ARG A 348 -1.69 0.71 17.40
C ARG A 348 -0.76 -0.42 17.76
N ILE A 349 -0.83 -0.90 19.01
CA ILE A 349 -0.01 -2.02 19.50
C ILE A 349 -0.91 -3.24 19.72
N PRO A 350 -0.92 -4.20 18.80
CA PRO A 350 -1.67 -5.46 18.94
C PRO A 350 -0.81 -6.57 19.60
N LYS A 351 0.03 -6.21 20.58
CA LYS A 351 1.01 -7.05 21.29
C LYS A 351 2.15 -7.60 20.39
N GLY A 352 3.38 -7.38 20.82
CA GLY A 352 4.59 -7.93 20.19
C GLY A 352 4.91 -7.46 18.76
N ARG A 353 4.17 -6.50 18.23
CA ARG A 353 4.38 -5.85 16.92
C ARG A 353 3.77 -4.47 16.90
N LEU A 354 4.11 -3.69 15.89
CA LEU A 354 3.53 -2.36 15.65
C LEU A 354 2.56 -2.45 14.48
N GLU A 355 1.46 -1.72 14.54
CA GLU A 355 0.56 -1.48 13.42
C GLU A 355 0.59 0.02 13.10
N LEU A 356 1.25 0.38 12.02
CA LEU A 356 1.24 1.74 11.48
C LEU A 356 -0.03 1.92 10.63
N ARG A 357 -0.94 2.76 11.10
CA ARG A 357 -2.26 2.98 10.49
C ARG A 357 -2.29 4.13 9.48
N LEU A 358 -1.17 4.85 9.35
CA LEU A 358 -1.04 6.02 8.48
C LEU A 358 -1.22 5.71 6.99
N PRO A 359 -0.61 4.66 6.41
CA PRO A 359 -0.64 4.42 4.98
C PRO A 359 -2.05 4.18 4.43
N ASP A 360 -2.23 4.51 3.15
CA ASP A 360 -3.38 4.13 2.35
C ASP A 360 -2.97 3.43 1.05
N GLY A 361 -3.93 2.78 0.39
CA GLY A 361 -3.69 1.97 -0.80
C GLY A 361 -3.21 2.74 -2.04
N ALA A 362 -3.17 4.08 -1.99
CA ALA A 362 -2.62 4.91 -3.07
C ALA A 362 -1.11 5.11 -2.96
N CYS A 363 -0.47 4.70 -1.86
CA CYS A 363 0.97 4.85 -1.71
C CYS A 363 1.76 3.92 -2.65
N ASN A 364 3.00 4.35 -2.97
CA ASN A 364 4.00 3.45 -3.51
C ASN A 364 4.55 2.60 -2.36
N PRO A 365 4.27 1.28 -2.33
CA PRO A 365 4.62 0.45 -1.18
C PRO A 365 6.11 0.39 -0.91
N TYR A 366 6.93 0.46 -1.95
CA TYR A 366 8.39 0.41 -1.80
C TYR A 366 8.93 1.70 -1.17
N LEU A 367 8.50 2.88 -1.63
CA LEU A 367 8.95 4.16 -1.06
C LEU A 367 8.44 4.35 0.37
N ALA A 368 7.16 4.02 0.63
CA ALA A 368 6.59 4.09 1.97
C ALA A 368 7.35 3.17 2.94
N THR A 369 7.62 1.92 2.54
CA THR A 369 8.36 0.94 3.36
C THR A 369 9.81 1.35 3.57
N ALA A 370 10.49 1.89 2.54
CA ALA A 370 11.86 2.39 2.67
C ALA A 370 11.95 3.54 3.67
N ALA A 371 11.00 4.48 3.63
CA ALA A 371 10.92 5.58 4.59
C ALA A 371 10.61 5.10 6.02
N VAL A 372 9.73 4.11 6.18
CA VAL A 372 9.42 3.48 7.47
C VAL A 372 10.67 2.82 8.07
N ILE A 373 11.48 2.10 7.27
CA ILE A 373 12.75 1.53 7.73
C ILE A 373 13.70 2.64 8.18
N ALA A 374 13.86 3.69 7.38
CA ALA A 374 14.77 4.79 7.69
C ALA A 374 14.37 5.51 9.00
N ALA A 375 13.10 5.84 9.15
CA ALA A 375 12.56 6.46 10.36
C ALA A 375 12.78 5.57 11.61
N GLY A 376 12.46 4.28 11.49
CA GLY A 376 12.64 3.34 12.59
C GLY A 376 14.10 3.11 12.98
N LEU A 377 15.00 3.01 12.00
CA LEU A 377 16.44 2.88 12.25
C LEU A 377 17.01 4.13 12.91
N ASP A 378 16.60 5.35 12.50
CA ASP A 378 16.99 6.59 13.15
C ASP A 378 16.58 6.61 14.63
N GLY A 379 15.35 6.13 14.92
CA GLY A 379 14.89 5.98 16.31
C GLY A 379 15.74 5.02 17.14
N ILE A 380 16.14 3.88 16.57
CA ILE A 380 17.02 2.91 17.21
C ILE A 380 18.43 3.51 17.42
N GLU A 381 19.02 4.09 16.37
CA GLU A 381 20.38 4.63 16.38
C GLU A 381 20.55 5.80 17.39
N LYS A 382 19.49 6.60 17.55
CA LYS A 382 19.45 7.72 18.50
C LYS A 382 18.93 7.34 19.89
N GLY A 383 18.51 6.08 20.09
CA GLY A 383 17.91 5.64 21.35
C GLY A 383 16.65 6.42 21.73
N MET A 384 15.83 6.78 20.77
CA MET A 384 14.64 7.60 20.99
C MET A 384 13.61 6.92 21.89
N HIS A 385 12.76 7.74 22.54
CA HIS A 385 11.66 7.24 23.37
C HIS A 385 10.32 7.81 22.86
N PRO A 386 9.26 6.98 22.68
CA PRO A 386 7.99 7.42 22.08
C PRO A 386 7.07 8.17 23.03
N GLY A 387 7.48 8.41 24.27
CA GLY A 387 6.61 9.00 25.30
C GLY A 387 5.67 7.97 25.95
N VAL A 388 4.51 8.42 26.40
CA VAL A 388 3.52 7.64 27.15
C VAL A 388 2.44 7.09 26.21
N PRO A 389 2.05 5.80 26.32
CA PRO A 389 0.96 5.24 25.52
C PRO A 389 -0.37 5.94 25.83
N ARG A 390 -1.22 6.10 24.81
CA ARG A 390 -2.52 6.72 24.89
C ARG A 390 -3.62 5.66 24.75
N ASN A 391 -4.18 5.24 25.89
CA ASN A 391 -5.22 4.20 25.95
C ASN A 391 -6.61 4.81 26.18
N VAL A 392 -6.87 5.91 25.50
CA VAL A 392 -8.13 6.68 25.55
C VAL A 392 -8.58 7.00 24.13
N ASN A 393 -9.88 7.31 23.97
CA ASN A 393 -10.39 7.77 22.68
C ASN A 393 -9.95 9.21 22.41
N LEU A 394 -8.94 9.39 21.57
CA LEU A 394 -8.39 10.71 21.25
C LEU A 394 -9.37 11.59 20.44
N TYR A 395 -10.38 11.01 19.80
CA TYR A 395 -11.41 11.79 19.09
C TYR A 395 -12.31 12.62 20.04
N ASP A 396 -12.34 12.26 21.32
CA ASP A 396 -13.10 12.98 22.35
C ASP A 396 -12.28 14.09 23.04
N TRP A 397 -10.98 14.22 22.71
CA TRP A 397 -10.09 15.20 23.31
C TRP A 397 -10.20 16.57 22.61
N SER A 398 -10.19 17.63 23.43
CA SER A 398 -10.07 19.00 22.94
C SER A 398 -8.64 19.30 22.46
N GLU A 399 -8.48 20.31 21.62
CA GLU A 399 -7.16 20.81 21.18
C GLU A 399 -6.25 21.16 22.37
N ALA A 400 -6.82 21.71 23.45
CA ALA A 400 -6.06 22.04 24.66
C ALA A 400 -5.48 20.79 25.33
N GLN A 401 -6.27 19.72 25.44
CA GLN A 401 -5.82 18.43 26.00
C GLN A 401 -4.75 17.77 25.14
N LEU A 402 -4.92 17.80 23.81
CA LEU A 402 -3.92 17.28 22.87
C LEU A 402 -2.60 18.04 23.01
N LYS A 403 -2.65 19.36 23.07
CA LYS A 403 -1.48 20.25 23.22
C LYS A 403 -0.77 20.01 24.56
N GLU A 404 -1.51 19.93 25.65
CA GLU A 404 -0.95 19.64 26.99
C GLU A 404 -0.25 18.29 27.02
N ALA A 405 -0.80 17.30 26.33
CA ALA A 405 -0.23 15.96 26.22
C ALA A 405 0.92 15.85 25.20
N GLY A 406 1.26 16.93 24.49
CA GLY A 406 2.30 16.93 23.47
C GLY A 406 1.96 16.12 22.22
N ILE A 407 0.66 15.90 21.94
CA ILE A 407 0.20 15.12 20.78
C ILE A 407 0.01 16.07 19.60
N GLY A 408 0.82 15.89 18.57
CA GLY A 408 0.67 16.58 17.29
C GLY A 408 -0.37 15.94 16.38
N LEU A 409 -0.84 16.72 15.40
CA LEU A 409 -1.61 16.20 14.27
C LEU A 409 -0.68 15.94 13.09
N LEU A 410 -0.98 14.91 12.32
CA LEU A 410 -0.39 14.71 11.00
C LEU A 410 -0.71 15.92 10.10
N PRO A 411 0.12 16.22 9.09
CA PRO A 411 -0.18 17.23 8.09
C PRO A 411 -1.61 17.06 7.55
N GLN A 412 -2.36 18.16 7.45
CA GLN A 412 -3.79 18.14 7.08
C GLN A 412 -4.02 18.38 5.59
N ASN A 413 -2.96 18.53 4.81
CA ASN A 413 -3.00 18.64 3.35
C ASN A 413 -1.67 18.17 2.75
N LEU A 414 -1.71 17.85 1.46
CA LEU A 414 -0.54 17.34 0.74
C LEU A 414 0.64 18.31 0.80
N ASN A 415 0.42 19.63 0.62
CA ASN A 415 1.52 20.57 0.60
C ASN A 415 2.28 20.62 1.92
N ALA A 416 1.57 20.63 3.06
CA ALA A 416 2.20 20.61 4.38
C ALA A 416 3.02 19.32 4.62
N ALA A 417 2.56 18.17 4.10
CA ALA A 417 3.33 16.94 4.18
C ALA A 417 4.58 16.97 3.28
N LEU A 418 4.47 17.58 2.09
CA LEU A 418 5.63 17.76 1.21
C LEU A 418 6.66 18.71 1.81
N ASP A 419 6.23 19.79 2.50
CA ASP A 419 7.13 20.69 3.22
C ASP A 419 7.87 19.95 4.34
N ALA A 420 7.17 19.06 5.05
CA ALA A 420 7.77 18.23 6.09
C ALA A 420 8.78 17.22 5.51
N LEU A 421 8.46 16.58 4.38
CA LEU A 421 9.37 15.65 3.70
C LEU A 421 10.62 16.38 3.18
N GLU A 422 10.45 17.58 2.61
CA GLU A 422 11.55 18.40 2.11
C GLU A 422 12.51 18.82 3.22
N ALA A 423 12.00 19.05 4.43
CA ALA A 423 12.78 19.42 5.61
C ALA A 423 13.43 18.21 6.34
N ASP A 424 13.00 16.99 6.06
CA ASP A 424 13.46 15.78 6.77
C ASP A 424 14.72 15.20 6.12
N GLY A 425 15.88 15.53 6.67
CA GLY A 425 17.17 15.06 6.14
C GLY A 425 17.35 13.55 6.17
N VAL A 426 16.81 12.86 7.18
CA VAL A 426 16.94 11.39 7.35
C VAL A 426 16.17 10.65 6.25
N ILE A 427 14.91 11.02 6.04
CA ILE A 427 14.08 10.39 5.02
C ILE A 427 14.61 10.72 3.62
N ARG A 428 15.01 11.97 3.37
CA ARG A 428 15.58 12.38 2.07
C ARG A 428 16.86 11.62 1.72
N GLU A 429 17.77 11.48 2.68
CA GLU A 429 19.02 10.71 2.48
C GLU A 429 18.72 9.23 2.18
N ALA A 430 17.79 8.64 2.91
CA ALA A 430 17.41 7.24 2.75
C ALA A 430 16.81 6.93 1.37
N LEU A 431 15.95 7.81 0.87
CA LEU A 431 15.31 7.65 -0.44
C LEU A 431 16.23 8.10 -1.60
N GLY A 432 17.14 9.05 -1.34
CA GLY A 432 18.03 9.59 -2.36
C GLY A 432 17.30 10.45 -3.41
N PRO A 433 17.78 10.47 -4.68
CA PRO A 433 17.30 11.42 -5.68
C PRO A 433 15.84 11.25 -6.09
N VAL A 434 15.23 10.08 -5.85
CA VAL A 434 13.79 9.89 -6.12
C VAL A 434 12.92 10.82 -5.28
N THR A 435 13.44 11.33 -4.14
CA THR A 435 12.71 12.28 -3.30
C THR A 435 12.41 13.57 -4.04
N ASP A 436 13.38 14.12 -4.77
CA ASP A 436 13.20 15.38 -5.51
C ASP A 436 12.19 15.21 -6.66
N GLU A 437 12.24 14.07 -7.36
CA GLU A 437 11.23 13.75 -8.37
C GLU A 437 9.84 13.56 -7.73
N PHE A 438 9.74 12.89 -6.59
CA PHE A 438 8.48 12.74 -5.86
C PHE A 438 7.90 14.11 -5.46
N LEU A 439 8.72 14.98 -4.86
CA LEU A 439 8.33 16.34 -4.48
C LEU A 439 7.86 17.13 -5.70
N LYS A 440 8.58 17.08 -6.83
CA LYS A 440 8.22 17.73 -8.09
C LYS A 440 6.82 17.32 -8.56
N PHE A 441 6.56 16.01 -8.72
CA PHE A 441 5.25 15.52 -9.19
C PHE A 441 4.12 15.86 -8.21
N LYS A 442 4.35 15.71 -6.91
CA LYS A 442 3.32 15.95 -5.91
C LYS A 442 3.02 17.44 -5.69
N ARG A 443 4.00 18.31 -5.87
CA ARG A 443 3.74 19.77 -5.89
C ARG A 443 2.98 20.20 -7.15
N MET A 444 3.23 19.57 -8.30
CA MET A 444 2.42 19.81 -9.51
C MET A 444 0.96 19.38 -9.28
N GLU A 445 0.72 18.19 -8.70
CA GLU A 445 -0.62 17.71 -8.32
C GLU A 445 -1.33 18.71 -7.38
N TRP A 446 -0.60 19.23 -6.37
CA TRP A 446 -1.14 20.23 -5.47
C TRP A 446 -1.54 21.53 -6.18
N ILE A 447 -0.70 22.05 -7.06
CA ILE A 447 -0.96 23.29 -7.81
C ILE A 447 -2.16 23.08 -8.76
N GLU A 448 -2.26 21.93 -9.42
CA GLU A 448 -3.40 21.59 -10.29
C GLU A 448 -4.71 21.57 -9.50
N TYR A 449 -4.70 20.90 -8.34
CA TYR A 449 -5.85 20.87 -7.45
C TYR A 449 -6.27 22.26 -6.96
N MET A 450 -5.30 23.12 -6.59
CA MET A 450 -5.58 24.48 -6.13
C MET A 450 -6.16 25.40 -7.22
N ARG A 451 -5.96 25.04 -8.50
CA ARG A 451 -6.59 25.75 -9.64
C ARG A 451 -7.99 25.24 -9.95
N HIS A 452 -8.35 24.06 -9.43
CA HIS A 452 -9.65 23.46 -9.67
C HIS A 452 -10.72 24.13 -8.81
N VAL A 453 -11.79 24.63 -9.45
CA VAL A 453 -12.98 25.15 -8.75
C VAL A 453 -13.99 24.03 -8.60
N SER A 454 -14.24 23.60 -7.39
CA SER A 454 -15.16 22.50 -7.09
C SER A 454 -16.63 22.93 -7.13
N GLU A 455 -17.53 21.98 -7.40
CA GLU A 455 -18.98 22.22 -7.31
C GLU A 455 -19.39 22.72 -5.91
N TRP A 456 -18.68 22.29 -4.87
CA TRP A 456 -18.92 22.75 -3.50
C TRP A 456 -18.61 24.24 -3.36
N GLU A 457 -17.49 24.74 -3.90
CA GLU A 457 -17.14 26.17 -3.91
C GLU A 457 -18.15 26.99 -4.68
N VAL A 458 -18.53 26.53 -5.89
CA VAL A 458 -19.57 27.17 -6.69
C VAL A 458 -20.88 27.28 -5.91
N LYS A 459 -21.32 26.18 -5.28
CA LYS A 459 -22.55 26.15 -4.45
C LYS A 459 -22.46 27.09 -3.24
N GLN A 460 -21.28 27.24 -2.59
CA GLN A 460 -21.12 28.05 -1.40
C GLN A 460 -20.95 29.54 -1.73
N TYR A 461 -20.28 29.89 -2.83
CA TYR A 461 -19.76 31.23 -3.00
C TYR A 461 -20.30 31.99 -4.23
N LEU A 462 -20.85 31.31 -5.25
CA LEU A 462 -21.22 31.95 -6.53
C LEU A 462 -22.19 33.13 -6.35
N GLU A 463 -23.19 32.98 -5.48
CA GLU A 463 -24.21 33.98 -5.22
C GLU A 463 -24.10 34.61 -3.82
N PHE A 464 -23.03 34.27 -3.07
CA PHE A 464 -22.87 34.73 -1.69
C PHE A 464 -22.31 36.17 -1.64
N PHE A 465 -21.51 36.54 -2.63
CA PHE A 465 -20.88 37.86 -2.72
C PHE A 465 -21.47 38.71 -3.81
#